data_77401852ad7511a930db8a345f5b3c7d
#
_entry.id   77401852ad7511a930db8a345f5b3c7d
#
_cell.length_a   1.000
_cell.length_b   1.000
_cell.length_c   1.000
_cell.angle_alpha   90.00
_cell.angle_beta   90.00
_cell.angle_gamma   90.00
#
_symmetry.space_group_name_H-M   'P 1'
#
loop_
_entity.id
_entity.type
_entity.pdbx_description
1 polymer ?
#
loop_
_entity_poly.entity_id
_entity_poly.type
_entity_poly.pdbx_seq_one_letter_code
_entity_poly.pdbx_strand_id
1 'polypeptide(L)'
;MAFFPRLGPRDLLRDPVYRRLWVSVFSSSFGAQVTLIAIPITAAVLLHASPVQMGLLTAMEILPFVLFSLPGGVWLDGVRKLPVYVAGETLIALALLSVPLAWWAGWLGMSWLYAIAFAIGSVHTIAGSASQIVLTQIVPRERLVEAHAKNALASSSAEVMGPGIAGALIRVVGAPLALVANALLLGFSALILRGIRVHEEVRPLRTRMLPAMAQGLRFVRDVPLLRTMSICCATWQLCHNAAVVVQILFATRVLGLDAASVGLCYVALGVGTISGSAFGNRISMRLGPGPALVLSFGICSAAWLCGAVAPANAVGVGLFVAMLLLFGFGATLLFVTFIPLRQAVTPPHFLGRMTTTVRWLILIPAVPGALLGGFIGEHIGLRYTLLFSGLTALLLAVLAWRQPILRGTRTLPWPAPAPVDDEPPGPESGPGEYLP
;
A
#
# COMPACT_ATOMS: atom_id res chain seq x y z
N MET A 1 -11.24 -25.67 -17.67
CA MET A 1 -9.82 -25.43 -18.03
C MET A 1 -9.62 -24.42 -19.18
N ALA A 2 -10.41 -23.34 -19.29
CA ALA A 2 -10.39 -22.43 -20.44
C ALA A 2 -10.26 -20.95 -20.03
N PHE A 3 -9.53 -20.65 -18.95
CA PHE A 3 -9.38 -19.27 -18.45
C PHE A 3 -8.02 -18.62 -18.80
N PHE A 4 -7.13 -19.34 -19.52
CA PHE A 4 -5.87 -18.74 -19.95
C PHE A 4 -5.98 -18.40 -21.45
N PRO A 5 -5.83 -17.12 -21.85
CA PRO A 5 -5.61 -16.78 -23.25
C PRO A 5 -4.41 -17.58 -23.76
N ARG A 6 -4.39 -17.92 -25.05
CA ARG A 6 -3.31 -18.72 -25.66
C ARG A 6 -1.96 -18.10 -25.32
N LEU A 7 -1.30 -18.66 -24.29
CA LEU A 7 0.02 -18.19 -23.84
C LEU A 7 1.02 -18.33 -24.99
N GLY A 8 1.70 -17.26 -25.34
CA GLY A 8 2.76 -17.28 -26.33
C GLY A 8 3.85 -18.31 -25.99
N PRO A 9 4.64 -18.78 -26.97
CA PRO A 9 5.67 -19.81 -26.73
C PRO A 9 6.69 -19.44 -25.66
N ARG A 10 6.94 -18.14 -25.45
CA ARG A 10 7.92 -17.59 -24.50
C ARG A 10 7.27 -16.96 -23.25
N ASP A 11 5.98 -17.20 -22.99
CA ASP A 11 5.29 -16.59 -21.86
C ASP A 11 5.84 -17.10 -20.50
N LEU A 12 6.04 -16.20 -19.54
CA LEU A 12 6.60 -16.49 -18.22
C LEU A 12 5.71 -17.46 -17.41
N LEU A 13 4.40 -17.46 -17.62
CA LEU A 13 3.47 -18.39 -16.96
C LEU A 13 3.63 -19.87 -17.39
N ARG A 14 4.43 -20.14 -18.40
CA ARG A 14 4.80 -21.52 -18.76
C ARG A 14 5.87 -22.10 -17.85
N ASP A 15 6.69 -21.24 -17.21
CA ASP A 15 7.63 -21.67 -16.19
C ASP A 15 6.83 -22.11 -14.95
N PRO A 16 6.97 -23.37 -14.50
CA PRO A 16 6.22 -23.91 -13.38
C PRO A 16 6.56 -23.21 -12.05
N VAL A 17 7.79 -22.68 -11.90
CA VAL A 17 8.24 -22.00 -10.68
C VAL A 17 7.59 -20.62 -10.61
N TYR A 18 7.70 -19.84 -11.69
CA TYR A 18 7.06 -18.53 -11.75
C TYR A 18 5.53 -18.64 -11.69
N ARG A 19 4.93 -19.62 -12.36
CA ARG A 19 3.48 -19.84 -12.32
C ARG A 19 2.98 -20.09 -10.90
N ARG A 20 3.70 -20.88 -10.08
CA ARG A 20 3.36 -21.07 -8.66
C ARG A 20 3.40 -19.76 -7.87
N LEU A 21 4.45 -18.96 -8.07
CA LEU A 21 4.55 -17.63 -7.46
C LEU A 21 3.40 -16.72 -7.90
N TRP A 22 3.09 -16.70 -9.20
CA TRP A 22 2.02 -15.86 -9.72
C TRP A 22 0.63 -16.26 -9.19
N VAL A 23 0.34 -17.57 -9.11
CA VAL A 23 -0.91 -18.08 -8.51
C VAL A 23 -0.99 -17.71 -7.03
N SER A 24 0.12 -17.79 -6.30
CA SER A 24 0.20 -17.32 -4.91
C SER A 24 -0.15 -15.83 -4.80
N VAL A 25 0.49 -14.97 -5.60
CA VAL A 25 0.21 -13.52 -5.62
C VAL A 25 -1.25 -13.24 -5.98
N PHE A 26 -1.80 -13.95 -6.96
CA PHE A 26 -3.20 -13.80 -7.37
C PHE A 26 -4.15 -14.17 -6.20
N SER A 27 -3.93 -15.33 -5.57
CA SER A 27 -4.75 -15.80 -4.45
C SER A 27 -4.68 -14.86 -3.24
N SER A 28 -3.47 -14.45 -2.84
CA SER A 28 -3.29 -13.52 -1.72
C SER A 28 -3.89 -12.15 -2.00
N SER A 29 -3.81 -11.65 -3.25
CA SER A 29 -4.39 -10.36 -3.62
C SER A 29 -5.91 -10.36 -3.52
N PHE A 30 -6.59 -11.42 -3.97
CA PHE A 30 -8.05 -11.56 -3.80
C PHE A 30 -8.43 -11.71 -2.33
N GLY A 31 -7.71 -12.54 -1.59
CA GLY A 31 -7.93 -12.71 -0.16
C GLY A 31 -7.77 -11.42 0.64
N ALA A 32 -6.77 -10.60 0.31
CA ALA A 32 -6.55 -9.30 0.94
C ALA A 32 -7.74 -8.36 0.78
N GLN A 33 -8.45 -8.38 -0.38
CA GLN A 33 -9.65 -7.57 -0.59
C GLN A 33 -10.81 -8.00 0.32
N VAL A 34 -10.92 -9.31 0.61
CA VAL A 34 -11.92 -9.80 1.58
C VAL A 34 -11.59 -9.25 2.97
N THR A 35 -10.35 -9.33 3.41
CA THR A 35 -9.92 -8.84 4.72
C THR A 35 -10.07 -7.32 4.85
N LEU A 36 -9.75 -6.56 3.79
CA LEU A 36 -9.90 -5.09 3.74
C LEU A 36 -11.33 -4.62 4.10
N ILE A 37 -12.33 -5.43 3.77
CA ILE A 37 -13.74 -5.09 4.02
C ILE A 37 -14.26 -5.85 5.26
N ALA A 38 -13.93 -7.13 5.42
CA ALA A 38 -14.50 -7.98 6.46
C ALA A 38 -14.04 -7.58 7.87
N ILE A 39 -12.77 -7.22 8.09
CA ILE A 39 -12.29 -6.80 9.42
C ILE A 39 -12.97 -5.50 9.87
N PRO A 40 -12.98 -4.40 9.09
CA PRO A 40 -13.67 -3.18 9.48
C PRO A 40 -15.19 -3.37 9.62
N ILE A 41 -15.84 -4.18 8.79
CA ILE A 41 -17.27 -4.48 8.93
C ILE A 41 -17.54 -5.32 10.20
N THR A 42 -16.69 -6.30 10.52
CA THR A 42 -16.79 -7.04 11.78
C THR A 42 -16.69 -6.11 12.97
N ALA A 43 -15.75 -5.18 12.95
CA ALA A 43 -15.63 -4.16 14.00
C ALA A 43 -16.82 -3.21 14.04
N ALA A 44 -17.22 -2.63 12.90
CA ALA A 44 -18.23 -1.58 12.83
C ALA A 44 -19.66 -2.08 13.09
N VAL A 45 -20.00 -3.27 12.54
CA VAL A 45 -21.37 -3.80 12.55
C VAL A 45 -21.57 -4.83 13.65
N LEU A 46 -20.66 -5.80 13.79
CA LEU A 46 -20.80 -6.87 14.78
C LEU A 46 -20.40 -6.43 16.19
N LEU A 47 -19.27 -5.71 16.33
CA LEU A 47 -18.78 -5.26 17.63
C LEU A 47 -19.22 -3.82 17.97
N HIS A 48 -19.98 -3.16 17.08
CA HIS A 48 -20.44 -1.78 17.26
C HIS A 48 -19.30 -0.81 17.61
N ALA A 49 -18.11 -1.03 17.02
CA ALA A 49 -16.90 -0.28 17.32
C ALA A 49 -17.10 1.23 17.16
N SER A 50 -16.62 1.99 18.14
CA SER A 50 -16.61 3.45 18.06
C SER A 50 -15.60 3.95 17.00
N PRO A 51 -15.72 5.19 16.52
CA PRO A 51 -14.74 5.78 15.61
C PRO A 51 -13.32 5.77 16.16
N VAL A 52 -13.13 6.00 17.46
CA VAL A 52 -11.81 5.90 18.12
C VAL A 52 -11.28 4.46 18.05
N GLN A 53 -12.13 3.47 18.28
CA GLN A 53 -11.75 2.06 18.16
C GLN A 53 -11.36 1.68 16.73
N MET A 54 -12.05 2.21 15.72
CA MET A 54 -11.69 2.03 14.31
C MET A 54 -10.35 2.72 13.99
N GLY A 55 -10.11 3.91 14.55
CA GLY A 55 -8.84 4.61 14.44
C GLY A 55 -7.67 3.80 15.01
N LEU A 56 -7.88 3.20 16.18
CA LEU A 56 -6.89 2.34 16.82
C LEU A 56 -6.68 1.04 16.01
N LEU A 57 -7.72 0.46 15.43
CA LEU A 57 -7.62 -0.72 14.57
C LEU A 57 -6.72 -0.43 13.36
N THR A 58 -6.97 0.67 12.66
CA THR A 58 -6.14 1.11 11.52
C THR A 58 -4.72 1.45 11.94
N ALA A 59 -4.55 2.11 13.10
CA ALA A 59 -3.23 2.40 13.65
C ALA A 59 -2.44 1.12 13.96
N MET A 60 -3.09 0.07 14.52
CA MET A 60 -2.46 -1.23 14.80
C MET A 60 -2.03 -1.96 13.53
N GLU A 61 -2.72 -1.78 12.41
CA GLU A 61 -2.32 -2.34 11.12
C GLU A 61 -1.08 -1.65 10.53
N ILE A 62 -0.96 -0.33 10.70
CA ILE A 62 0.12 0.48 10.11
C ILE A 62 1.36 0.53 11.02
N LEU A 63 1.18 0.56 12.34
CA LEU A 63 2.25 0.69 13.33
C LEU A 63 3.40 -0.30 13.14
N PRO A 64 3.16 -1.59 12.83
CA PRO A 64 4.23 -2.55 12.57
C PRO A 64 5.14 -2.13 11.42
N PHE A 65 4.61 -1.46 10.38
CA PHE A 65 5.45 -0.97 9.31
C PHE A 65 6.43 0.08 9.82
N VAL A 66 6.00 1.01 10.66
CA VAL A 66 6.85 2.03 11.24
C VAL A 66 7.93 1.41 12.15
N LEU A 67 7.56 0.38 12.92
CA LEU A 67 8.45 -0.28 13.87
C LEU A 67 9.41 -1.27 13.19
N PHE A 68 8.92 -2.08 12.23
CA PHE A 68 9.64 -3.25 11.73
C PHE A 68 10.18 -3.10 10.30
N SER A 69 9.80 -2.06 9.54
CA SER A 69 10.28 -1.94 8.14
C SER A 69 11.80 -1.85 8.04
N LEU A 70 12.44 -1.23 9.00
CA LEU A 70 13.89 -1.07 9.04
C LEU A 70 14.59 -2.29 9.66
N PRO A 71 14.29 -2.70 10.91
CA PRO A 71 14.93 -3.88 11.50
C PRO A 71 14.58 -5.16 10.73
N GLY A 72 13.35 -5.26 10.20
CA GLY A 72 12.91 -6.39 9.40
C GLY A 72 13.68 -6.57 8.09
N GLY A 73 14.04 -5.47 7.42
CA GLY A 73 14.88 -5.52 6.21
C GLY A 73 16.25 -6.14 6.48
N VAL A 74 16.92 -5.68 7.53
CA VAL A 74 18.25 -6.22 7.91
C VAL A 74 18.16 -7.67 8.38
N TRP A 75 17.15 -7.99 9.21
CA TRP A 75 16.92 -9.37 9.62
C TRP A 75 16.69 -10.29 8.41
N LEU A 76 15.94 -9.80 7.42
CA LEU A 76 15.62 -10.54 6.20
C LEU A 76 16.88 -10.84 5.36
N ASP A 77 17.90 -9.96 5.36
CA ASP A 77 19.16 -10.22 4.65
C ASP A 77 19.87 -11.46 5.19
N GLY A 78 19.76 -11.74 6.49
CA GLY A 78 20.39 -12.85 7.19
C GLY A 78 19.61 -14.18 7.17
N VAL A 79 18.42 -14.24 6.55
CA VAL A 79 17.58 -15.45 6.53
C VAL A 79 17.15 -15.82 5.12
N ARG A 80 16.68 -17.05 4.94
CA ARG A 80 16.07 -17.49 3.66
C ARG A 80 14.71 -16.82 3.48
N LYS A 81 14.47 -16.21 2.32
CA LYS A 81 13.30 -15.37 2.03
C LYS A 81 12.04 -16.18 1.76
N LEU A 82 12.17 -17.27 1.00
CA LEU A 82 11.02 -18.12 0.67
C LEU A 82 10.36 -18.74 1.90
N PRO A 83 11.09 -19.34 2.88
CA PRO A 83 10.49 -19.79 4.13
C PRO A 83 9.80 -18.67 4.92
N VAL A 84 10.37 -17.45 4.95
CA VAL A 84 9.75 -16.29 5.61
C VAL A 84 8.45 -15.90 4.92
N TYR A 85 8.42 -15.90 3.58
CA TYR A 85 7.20 -15.62 2.82
C TYR A 85 6.11 -16.68 3.11
N VAL A 86 6.44 -17.96 3.04
CA VAL A 86 5.52 -19.09 3.37
C VAL A 86 5.01 -19.00 4.80
N ALA A 87 5.90 -18.75 5.77
CA ALA A 87 5.52 -18.56 7.17
C ALA A 87 4.57 -17.38 7.36
N GLY A 88 4.82 -16.27 6.66
CA GLY A 88 3.95 -15.10 6.67
C GLY A 88 2.54 -15.41 6.18
N GLU A 89 2.38 -16.02 5.01
CA GLU A 89 1.08 -16.43 4.48
C GLU A 89 0.34 -17.35 5.47
N THR A 90 1.07 -18.30 6.07
CA THR A 90 0.50 -19.22 7.05
C THR A 90 0.07 -18.51 8.33
N LEU A 91 0.88 -17.58 8.85
CA LEU A 91 0.56 -16.83 10.07
C LEU A 91 -0.66 -15.93 9.88
N ILE A 92 -0.77 -15.24 8.73
CA ILE A 92 -1.98 -14.44 8.42
C ILE A 92 -3.20 -15.36 8.31
N ALA A 93 -3.09 -16.51 7.64
CA ALA A 93 -4.19 -17.45 7.53
C ALA A 93 -4.69 -17.91 8.91
N LEU A 94 -3.78 -18.27 9.83
CA LEU A 94 -4.12 -18.66 11.19
C LEU A 94 -4.72 -17.50 12.00
N ALA A 95 -4.17 -16.30 11.88
CA ALA A 95 -4.70 -15.10 12.52
C ALA A 95 -6.15 -14.82 12.06
N LEU A 96 -6.41 -14.92 10.75
CA LEU A 96 -7.75 -14.71 10.20
C LEU A 96 -8.74 -15.80 10.63
N LEU A 97 -8.31 -17.07 10.69
CA LEU A 97 -9.16 -18.17 11.20
C LEU A 97 -9.51 -18.00 12.67
N SER A 98 -8.67 -17.33 13.46
CA SER A 98 -8.97 -17.09 14.87
C SER A 98 -10.17 -16.16 15.08
N VAL A 99 -10.53 -15.29 14.10
CA VAL A 99 -11.69 -14.39 14.22
C VAL A 99 -13.01 -15.14 14.27
N PRO A 100 -13.36 -16.00 13.29
CA PRO A 100 -14.60 -16.76 13.37
C PRO A 100 -14.62 -17.75 14.55
N LEU A 101 -13.47 -18.29 14.95
CA LEU A 101 -13.38 -19.17 16.13
C LEU A 101 -13.68 -18.38 17.42
N ALA A 102 -13.09 -17.19 17.58
CA ALA A 102 -13.36 -16.31 18.70
C ALA A 102 -14.81 -15.84 18.73
N TRP A 103 -15.40 -15.57 17.56
CA TRP A 103 -16.80 -15.20 17.44
C TRP A 103 -17.72 -16.35 17.85
N TRP A 104 -17.45 -17.56 17.36
CA TRP A 104 -18.22 -18.75 17.72
C TRP A 104 -18.12 -19.08 19.20
N ALA A 105 -16.93 -18.91 19.79
CA ALA A 105 -16.69 -19.11 21.23
C ALA A 105 -17.22 -17.96 22.12
N GLY A 106 -17.77 -16.88 21.55
CA GLY A 106 -18.40 -15.76 22.27
C GLY A 106 -17.43 -14.79 22.96
N TRP A 107 -16.11 -14.85 22.64
CA TRP A 107 -15.10 -13.94 23.24
C TRP A 107 -14.46 -12.97 22.23
N LEU A 108 -15.00 -12.89 21.01
CA LEU A 108 -14.53 -11.90 20.03
C LEU A 108 -14.76 -10.47 20.54
N GLY A 109 -13.70 -9.71 20.66
CA GLY A 109 -13.72 -8.30 21.07
C GLY A 109 -12.73 -7.45 20.28
N MET A 110 -12.80 -6.13 20.47
CA MET A 110 -11.91 -5.19 19.75
C MET A 110 -10.43 -5.42 20.05
N SER A 111 -10.07 -5.81 21.29
CA SER A 111 -8.69 -6.15 21.66
C SER A 111 -8.11 -7.29 20.82
N TRP A 112 -8.93 -8.29 20.49
CA TRP A 112 -8.53 -9.38 19.61
C TRP A 112 -8.29 -8.91 18.18
N LEU A 113 -9.20 -8.07 17.65
CA LEU A 113 -9.02 -7.49 16.32
C LEU A 113 -7.78 -6.58 16.24
N TYR A 114 -7.44 -5.86 17.30
CA TYR A 114 -6.18 -5.09 17.36
C TYR A 114 -4.96 -5.99 17.27
N ALA A 115 -4.93 -7.09 18.02
CA ALA A 115 -3.84 -8.05 17.96
C ALA A 115 -3.68 -8.67 16.57
N ILE A 116 -4.81 -9.00 15.91
CA ILE A 116 -4.81 -9.52 14.55
C ILE A 116 -4.35 -8.48 13.53
N ALA A 117 -4.84 -7.24 13.61
CA ALA A 117 -4.41 -6.15 12.73
C ALA A 117 -2.90 -5.89 12.86
N PHE A 118 -2.39 -5.89 14.09
CA PHE A 118 -0.95 -5.76 14.35
C PHE A 118 -0.14 -6.93 13.78
N ALA A 119 -0.64 -8.16 13.94
CA ALA A 119 0.00 -9.35 13.38
C ALA A 119 0.02 -9.30 11.84
N ILE A 120 -1.11 -8.95 11.20
CA ILE A 120 -1.21 -8.79 9.74
C ILE A 120 -0.24 -7.73 9.26
N GLY A 121 -0.22 -6.54 9.88
CA GLY A 121 0.71 -5.46 9.53
C GLY A 121 2.18 -5.86 9.68
N SER A 122 2.52 -6.60 10.74
CA SER A 122 3.87 -7.13 10.99
C SER A 122 4.31 -8.08 9.89
N VAL A 123 3.45 -9.03 9.56
CA VAL A 123 3.72 -10.02 8.52
C VAL A 123 3.79 -9.37 7.14
N HIS A 124 2.87 -8.47 6.80
CA HIS A 124 2.90 -7.75 5.52
C HIS A 124 4.18 -6.95 5.34
N THR A 125 4.71 -6.36 6.42
CA THR A 125 5.97 -5.60 6.36
C THR A 125 7.15 -6.50 6.03
N ILE A 126 7.26 -7.66 6.66
CA ILE A 126 8.41 -8.58 6.55
C ILE A 126 8.25 -9.52 5.35
N ALA A 127 7.13 -10.25 5.29
CA ALA A 127 6.88 -11.23 4.23
C ALA A 127 6.64 -10.58 2.88
N GLY A 128 6.05 -9.37 2.83
CA GLY A 128 5.92 -8.58 1.61
C GLY A 128 7.28 -8.21 1.01
N SER A 129 8.26 -7.86 1.86
CA SER A 129 9.64 -7.62 1.42
C SER A 129 10.29 -8.91 0.92
N ALA A 130 10.09 -10.03 1.64
CA ALA A 130 10.58 -11.34 1.22
C ALA A 130 10.03 -11.77 -0.14
N SER A 131 8.73 -11.57 -0.39
CA SER A 131 8.06 -11.87 -1.65
C SER A 131 8.70 -11.15 -2.84
N GLN A 132 9.02 -9.86 -2.68
CA GLN A 132 9.69 -9.07 -3.73
C GLN A 132 11.09 -9.60 -4.04
N ILE A 133 11.85 -10.02 -3.01
CA ILE A 133 13.18 -10.60 -3.21
C ILE A 133 13.08 -11.97 -3.89
N VAL A 134 12.15 -12.82 -3.46
CA VAL A 134 11.90 -14.14 -4.07
C VAL A 134 11.59 -14.01 -5.57
N LEU A 135 10.80 -13.01 -5.96
CA LEU A 135 10.52 -12.73 -7.37
C LEU A 135 11.81 -12.51 -8.18
N THR A 136 12.73 -11.70 -7.64
CA THR A 136 14.01 -11.40 -8.33
C THR A 136 14.99 -12.57 -8.36
N GLN A 137 14.81 -13.56 -7.47
CA GLN A 137 15.59 -14.80 -7.46
C GLN A 137 15.08 -15.85 -8.45
N ILE A 138 13.75 -15.83 -8.71
CA ILE A 138 13.10 -16.82 -9.60
C ILE A 138 13.15 -16.36 -11.06
N VAL A 139 13.07 -15.04 -11.32
CA VAL A 139 12.92 -14.49 -12.66
C VAL A 139 14.25 -13.86 -13.12
N PRO A 140 14.74 -14.20 -14.33
CA PRO A 140 15.91 -13.55 -14.92
C PRO A 140 15.71 -12.02 -15.05
N ARG A 141 16.77 -11.25 -14.89
CA ARG A 141 16.75 -9.78 -14.88
C ARG A 141 16.04 -9.19 -16.09
N GLU A 142 16.27 -9.76 -17.28
CA GLU A 142 15.72 -9.32 -18.54
C GLU A 142 14.19 -9.45 -18.60
N ARG A 143 13.61 -10.33 -17.76
CA ARG A 143 12.17 -10.63 -17.74
C ARG A 143 11.46 -10.07 -16.51
N LEU A 144 12.15 -9.36 -15.62
CA LEU A 144 11.55 -8.79 -14.41
C LEU A 144 10.42 -7.81 -14.73
N VAL A 145 10.54 -7.03 -15.81
CA VAL A 145 9.47 -6.11 -16.25
C VAL A 145 8.21 -6.87 -16.61
N GLU A 146 8.32 -7.99 -17.34
CA GLU A 146 7.18 -8.87 -17.65
C GLU A 146 6.56 -9.45 -16.39
N ALA A 147 7.39 -9.92 -15.44
CA ALA A 147 6.93 -10.49 -14.18
C ALA A 147 6.18 -9.45 -13.34
N HIS A 148 6.72 -8.24 -13.18
CA HIS A 148 6.04 -7.16 -12.48
C HIS A 148 4.72 -6.76 -13.15
N ALA A 149 4.67 -6.70 -14.48
CA ALA A 149 3.45 -6.41 -15.21
C ALA A 149 2.36 -7.48 -14.99
N LYS A 150 2.73 -8.77 -14.98
CA LYS A 150 1.79 -9.87 -14.69
C LYS A 150 1.32 -9.86 -13.23
N ASN A 151 2.20 -9.58 -12.28
CA ASN A 151 1.82 -9.46 -10.88
C ASN A 151 0.92 -8.23 -10.65
N ALA A 152 1.21 -7.10 -11.29
CA ALA A 152 0.36 -5.92 -11.26
C ALA A 152 -1.04 -6.20 -11.82
N LEU A 153 -1.13 -6.97 -12.92
CA LEU A 153 -2.42 -7.38 -13.48
C LEU A 153 -3.22 -8.25 -12.50
N ALA A 154 -2.56 -9.17 -11.78
CA ALA A 154 -3.19 -10.00 -10.75
C ALA A 154 -3.76 -9.13 -9.62
N SER A 155 -2.94 -8.21 -9.08
CA SER A 155 -3.35 -7.30 -7.99
C SER A 155 -4.45 -6.35 -8.43
N SER A 156 -4.34 -5.71 -9.61
CA SER A 156 -5.38 -4.81 -10.11
C SER A 156 -6.70 -5.51 -10.41
N SER A 157 -6.65 -6.76 -10.88
CA SER A 157 -7.87 -7.58 -11.05
C SER A 157 -8.54 -7.82 -9.69
N ALA A 158 -7.76 -8.10 -8.65
CA ALA A 158 -8.27 -8.27 -7.30
C ALA A 158 -8.83 -6.95 -6.73
N GLU A 159 -8.18 -5.83 -6.94
CA GLU A 159 -8.64 -4.50 -6.49
C GLU A 159 -10.00 -4.12 -7.07
N VAL A 160 -10.29 -4.51 -8.31
CA VAL A 160 -11.58 -4.19 -8.96
C VAL A 160 -12.67 -5.18 -8.59
N MET A 161 -12.39 -6.48 -8.71
CA MET A 161 -13.40 -7.52 -8.53
C MET A 161 -13.55 -7.94 -7.07
N GLY A 162 -12.45 -7.85 -6.31
CA GLY A 162 -12.37 -8.35 -4.94
C GLY A 162 -13.38 -7.72 -3.98
N PRO A 163 -13.53 -6.39 -3.93
CA PRO A 163 -14.49 -5.75 -3.04
C PRO A 163 -15.93 -6.19 -3.28
N GLY A 164 -16.34 -6.32 -4.55
CA GLY A 164 -17.67 -6.83 -4.91
C GLY A 164 -17.87 -8.28 -4.46
N ILE A 165 -16.89 -9.14 -4.70
CA ILE A 165 -16.89 -10.55 -4.24
C ILE A 165 -16.91 -10.61 -2.71
N ALA A 166 -16.09 -9.79 -2.04
CA ALA A 166 -16.04 -9.71 -0.58
C ALA A 166 -17.40 -9.29 0.00
N GLY A 167 -18.04 -8.24 -0.54
CA GLY A 167 -19.35 -7.78 -0.12
C GLY A 167 -20.43 -8.84 -0.32
N ALA A 168 -20.44 -9.53 -1.47
CA ALA A 168 -21.37 -10.63 -1.73
C ALA A 168 -21.15 -11.81 -0.75
N LEU A 169 -19.89 -12.17 -0.50
CA LEU A 169 -19.55 -13.24 0.45
C LEU A 169 -19.99 -12.87 1.87
N ILE A 170 -19.71 -11.64 2.31
CA ILE A 170 -20.11 -11.14 3.64
C ILE A 170 -21.63 -11.17 3.80
N ARG A 171 -22.39 -10.86 2.73
CA ARG A 171 -23.85 -10.93 2.75
C ARG A 171 -24.36 -12.35 2.97
N VAL A 172 -23.71 -13.36 2.39
CA VAL A 172 -24.16 -14.77 2.46
C VAL A 172 -23.75 -15.43 3.77
N VAL A 173 -22.50 -15.24 4.21
CA VAL A 173 -21.95 -15.96 5.37
C VAL A 173 -21.68 -15.08 6.58
N GLY A 174 -21.76 -13.77 6.45
CA GLY A 174 -21.35 -12.82 7.50
C GLY A 174 -19.87 -12.46 7.47
N ALA A 175 -19.53 -11.30 8.05
CA ALA A 175 -18.16 -10.75 7.98
C ALA A 175 -17.11 -11.65 8.67
N PRO A 176 -17.33 -12.23 9.87
CA PRO A 176 -16.34 -13.11 10.48
C PRO A 176 -16.06 -14.37 9.65
N LEU A 177 -17.12 -15.00 9.07
CA LEU A 177 -16.94 -16.21 8.27
C LEU A 177 -16.35 -15.93 6.89
N ALA A 178 -16.54 -14.73 6.33
CA ALA A 178 -15.90 -14.33 5.08
C ALA A 178 -14.37 -14.36 5.20
N LEU A 179 -13.79 -14.12 6.37
CA LEU A 179 -12.35 -14.20 6.61
C LEU A 179 -11.79 -15.62 6.42
N VAL A 180 -12.62 -16.66 6.57
CA VAL A 180 -12.22 -18.06 6.27
C VAL A 180 -11.84 -18.19 4.80
N ALA A 181 -12.54 -17.52 3.89
CA ALA A 181 -12.20 -17.57 2.47
C ALA A 181 -10.79 -17.01 2.20
N ASN A 182 -10.42 -15.88 2.83
CA ASN A 182 -9.06 -15.37 2.73
C ASN A 182 -8.05 -16.33 3.38
N ALA A 183 -8.35 -16.87 4.55
CA ALA A 183 -7.48 -17.84 5.21
C ALA A 183 -7.22 -19.07 4.35
N LEU A 184 -8.24 -19.57 3.63
CA LEU A 184 -8.09 -20.69 2.69
C LEU A 184 -7.23 -20.29 1.47
N LEU A 185 -7.41 -19.08 0.92
CA LEU A 185 -6.60 -18.58 -0.19
C LEU A 185 -5.13 -18.42 0.22
N LEU A 186 -4.86 -17.91 1.42
CA LEU A 186 -3.51 -17.78 1.97
C LEU A 186 -2.89 -19.15 2.30
N GLY A 187 -3.67 -20.08 2.85
CA GLY A 187 -3.25 -21.46 3.08
C GLY A 187 -2.88 -22.16 1.78
N PHE A 188 -3.71 -22.00 0.75
CA PHE A 188 -3.44 -22.48 -0.61
C PHE A 188 -2.18 -21.85 -1.21
N SER A 189 -2.01 -20.52 -1.06
CA SER A 189 -0.80 -19.78 -1.43
C SER A 189 0.44 -20.38 -0.75
N ALA A 190 0.41 -20.56 0.57
CA ALA A 190 1.51 -21.13 1.34
C ALA A 190 1.87 -22.57 0.89
N LEU A 191 0.87 -23.40 0.58
CA LEU A 191 1.08 -24.75 0.07
C LEU A 191 1.75 -24.76 -1.30
N ILE A 192 1.34 -23.89 -2.21
CA ILE A 192 1.94 -23.75 -3.54
C ILE A 192 3.38 -23.26 -3.44
N LEU A 193 3.64 -22.27 -2.57
CA LEU A 193 4.98 -21.70 -2.37
C LEU A 193 5.95 -22.73 -1.78
N ARG A 194 5.52 -23.64 -0.91
CA ARG A 194 6.36 -24.73 -0.39
C ARG A 194 6.91 -25.65 -1.48
N GLY A 195 6.24 -25.73 -2.63
CA GLY A 195 6.68 -26.52 -3.78
C GLY A 195 7.75 -25.82 -4.64
N ILE A 196 8.11 -24.58 -4.32
CA ILE A 196 9.16 -23.83 -5.03
C ILE A 196 10.52 -24.16 -4.39
N ARG A 197 11.49 -24.48 -5.23
CA ARG A 197 12.89 -24.68 -4.81
C ARG A 197 13.71 -23.54 -5.38
N VAL A 198 14.25 -22.67 -4.50
CA VAL A 198 15.16 -21.59 -4.85
C VAL A 198 16.48 -21.83 -4.14
N HIS A 199 17.57 -21.68 -4.85
CA HIS A 199 18.90 -21.67 -4.23
C HIS A 199 19.16 -20.29 -3.67
N GLU A 200 18.97 -20.13 -2.35
CA GLU A 200 19.12 -18.85 -1.66
C GLU A 200 20.50 -18.76 -1.00
N GLU A 201 21.30 -17.81 -1.45
CA GLU A 201 22.54 -17.41 -0.75
C GLU A 201 22.17 -16.48 0.41
N VAL A 202 22.44 -16.91 1.64
CA VAL A 202 22.31 -16.09 2.83
C VAL A 202 23.59 -15.27 2.99
N ARG A 203 23.50 -13.96 2.87
CA ARG A 203 24.65 -13.06 3.06
C ARG A 203 24.72 -12.62 4.52
N PRO A 204 25.92 -12.63 5.14
CA PRO A 204 26.08 -12.17 6.52
C PRO A 204 25.74 -10.68 6.64
N LEU A 205 25.08 -10.32 7.75
CA LEU A 205 24.70 -8.97 8.12
C LEU A 205 25.91 -8.02 8.16
N ARG A 206 26.10 -7.18 7.14
CA ARG A 206 27.22 -6.22 7.05
C ARG A 206 26.83 -4.75 7.18
N THR A 207 25.56 -4.40 7.22
CA THR A 207 25.12 -3.00 7.19
C THR A 207 24.70 -2.49 8.57
N ARG A 208 25.32 -1.40 9.01
CA ARG A 208 24.85 -0.63 10.17
C ARG A 208 23.64 0.21 9.74
N MET A 209 22.45 -0.12 10.24
CA MET A 209 21.16 0.48 9.82
C MET A 209 21.07 1.97 10.11
N LEU A 210 21.43 2.39 11.34
CA LEU A 210 21.29 3.77 11.77
C LEU A 210 22.09 4.76 10.91
N PRO A 211 23.37 4.47 10.54
CA PRO A 211 24.10 5.32 9.60
C PRO A 211 23.46 5.40 8.22
N ALA A 212 22.96 4.28 7.68
CA ALA A 212 22.29 4.26 6.37
C ALA A 212 21.01 5.10 6.36
N MET A 213 20.24 5.04 7.44
CA MET A 213 19.05 5.91 7.61
C MET A 213 19.43 7.38 7.72
N ALA A 214 20.44 7.70 8.52
CA ALA A 214 20.90 9.08 8.70
C ALA A 214 21.36 9.68 7.36
N GLN A 215 22.06 8.90 6.53
CA GLN A 215 22.45 9.31 5.18
C GLN A 215 21.22 9.53 4.28
N GLY A 216 20.25 8.58 4.30
CA GLY A 216 19.00 8.73 3.56
C GLY A 216 18.22 9.98 3.98
N LEU A 217 18.14 10.25 5.28
CA LEU A 217 17.45 11.43 5.82
C LEU A 217 18.18 12.74 5.43
N ARG A 218 19.51 12.77 5.50
CA ARG A 218 20.31 13.90 5.03
C ARG A 218 20.07 14.17 3.55
N PHE A 219 20.11 13.12 2.72
CA PHE A 219 19.85 13.25 1.28
C PHE A 219 18.44 13.80 1.00
N VAL A 220 17.40 13.30 1.68
CA VAL A 220 16.03 13.82 1.54
C VAL A 220 15.96 15.30 1.94
N ARG A 221 16.66 15.69 3.02
CA ARG A 221 16.69 17.08 3.48
C ARG A 221 17.42 18.00 2.50
N ASP A 222 18.51 17.54 1.93
CA ASP A 222 19.44 18.34 1.12
C ASP A 222 18.96 18.47 -0.34
N VAL A 223 18.08 17.59 -0.82
CA VAL A 223 17.43 17.68 -2.13
C VAL A 223 16.06 18.36 -2.00
N PRO A 224 15.92 19.66 -2.37
CA PRO A 224 14.70 20.45 -2.09
C PRO A 224 13.43 19.86 -2.69
N LEU A 225 13.51 19.29 -3.91
CA LEU A 225 12.36 18.65 -4.56
C LEU A 225 11.91 17.41 -3.77
N LEU A 226 12.85 16.56 -3.37
CA LEU A 226 12.56 15.34 -2.63
C LEU A 226 11.99 15.63 -1.24
N ARG A 227 12.53 16.64 -0.55
CA ARG A 227 12.02 17.13 0.73
C ARG A 227 10.58 17.63 0.59
N THR A 228 10.30 18.51 -0.39
CA THR A 228 8.95 19.05 -0.61
C THR A 228 7.94 17.95 -0.93
N MET A 229 8.29 17.05 -1.84
CA MET A 229 7.44 15.90 -2.20
C MET A 229 7.16 15.00 -1.00
N SER A 230 8.18 14.70 -0.20
CA SER A 230 8.03 13.83 0.98
C SER A 230 7.12 14.46 2.03
N ILE A 231 7.25 15.76 2.29
CA ILE A 231 6.37 16.50 3.21
C ILE A 231 4.93 16.48 2.70
N CYS A 232 4.72 16.77 1.40
CA CYS A 232 3.39 16.76 0.80
C CYS A 232 2.73 15.38 0.88
N CYS A 233 3.46 14.31 0.54
CA CYS A 233 2.95 12.95 0.63
C CYS A 233 2.71 12.51 2.08
N ALA A 234 3.55 12.92 3.03
CA ALA A 234 3.38 12.65 4.45
C ALA A 234 2.09 13.31 5.00
N THR A 235 1.84 14.57 4.64
CA THR A 235 0.60 15.28 4.99
C THR A 235 -0.62 14.63 4.34
N TRP A 236 -0.51 14.23 3.07
CA TRP A 236 -1.59 13.51 2.38
C TRP A 236 -1.89 12.17 3.07
N GLN A 237 -0.85 11.42 3.52
CA GLN A 237 -1.01 10.15 4.23
C GLN A 237 -1.77 10.32 5.56
N LEU A 238 -1.52 11.41 6.28
CA LEU A 238 -2.27 11.76 7.48
C LEU A 238 -3.76 11.95 7.15
N CYS A 239 -4.08 12.77 6.15
CA CYS A 239 -5.46 13.03 5.71
C CYS A 239 -6.15 11.76 5.23
N HIS A 240 -5.42 10.93 4.43
CA HIS A 240 -5.93 9.67 3.91
C HIS A 240 -6.34 8.72 5.02
N ASN A 241 -5.45 8.48 5.99
CA ASN A 241 -5.75 7.54 7.07
C ASN A 241 -6.83 8.06 8.02
N ALA A 242 -6.93 9.37 8.22
CA ALA A 242 -8.07 9.95 8.95
C ALA A 242 -9.42 9.65 8.23
N ALA A 243 -9.46 9.81 6.89
CA ALA A 243 -10.67 9.54 6.12
C ALA A 243 -11.03 8.04 6.09
N VAL A 244 -10.04 7.15 5.89
CA VAL A 244 -10.25 5.68 5.79
C VAL A 244 -10.94 5.13 7.03
N VAL A 245 -10.53 5.58 8.22
CA VAL A 245 -11.11 5.16 9.52
C VAL A 245 -12.63 5.31 9.56
N VAL A 246 -13.15 6.38 9.00
CA VAL A 246 -14.59 6.70 9.09
C VAL A 246 -15.40 6.24 7.89
N GLN A 247 -14.78 5.83 6.77
CA GLN A 247 -15.48 5.51 5.53
C GLN A 247 -16.54 4.41 5.70
N ILE A 248 -16.20 3.29 6.32
CA ILE A 248 -17.13 2.17 6.53
C ILE A 248 -18.19 2.54 7.56
N LEU A 249 -17.81 3.24 8.64
CA LEU A 249 -18.79 3.75 9.62
C LEU A 249 -19.75 4.74 8.97
N PHE A 250 -19.29 5.61 8.10
CA PHE A 250 -20.11 6.54 7.36
C PHE A 250 -21.10 5.81 6.43
N ALA A 251 -20.60 4.83 5.67
CA ALA A 251 -21.43 4.03 4.78
C ALA A 251 -22.52 3.26 5.54
N THR A 252 -22.20 2.64 6.68
CA THR A 252 -23.13 1.80 7.44
C THR A 252 -24.05 2.61 8.34
N ARG A 253 -23.55 3.64 9.04
CA ARG A 253 -24.34 4.38 10.06
C ARG A 253 -25.04 5.61 9.51
N VAL A 254 -24.47 6.30 8.52
CA VAL A 254 -25.04 7.53 7.96
C VAL A 254 -25.85 7.24 6.71
N LEU A 255 -25.32 6.41 5.80
CA LEU A 255 -26.01 6.04 4.56
C LEU A 255 -26.89 4.80 4.71
N GLY A 256 -26.80 4.06 5.83
CA GLY A 256 -27.62 2.87 6.09
C GLY A 256 -27.31 1.68 5.16
N LEU A 257 -26.12 1.63 4.59
CA LEU A 257 -25.75 0.57 3.65
C LEU A 257 -25.43 -0.73 4.38
N ASP A 258 -25.91 -1.84 3.84
CA ASP A 258 -25.50 -3.18 4.25
C ASP A 258 -24.10 -3.53 3.71
N ALA A 259 -23.53 -4.60 4.23
CA ALA A 259 -22.18 -5.02 3.89
C ALA A 259 -21.97 -5.29 2.39
N ALA A 260 -23.00 -5.83 1.70
CA ALA A 260 -22.93 -6.10 0.26
C ALA A 260 -22.91 -4.79 -0.53
N SER A 261 -23.77 -3.84 -0.17
CA SER A 261 -23.82 -2.51 -0.78
C SER A 261 -22.52 -1.73 -0.57
N VAL A 262 -21.94 -1.82 0.63
CA VAL A 262 -20.59 -1.25 0.90
C VAL A 262 -19.56 -1.88 -0.04
N GLY A 263 -19.50 -3.22 -0.12
CA GLY A 263 -18.60 -3.91 -1.03
C GLY A 263 -18.79 -3.50 -2.51
N LEU A 264 -20.03 -3.34 -2.95
CA LEU A 264 -20.35 -2.86 -4.29
C LEU A 264 -19.87 -1.42 -4.53
N CYS A 265 -20.03 -0.52 -3.56
CA CYS A 265 -19.49 0.84 -3.65
C CYS A 265 -17.96 0.83 -3.81
N TYR A 266 -17.26 -0.06 -3.12
CA TYR A 266 -15.80 -0.17 -3.22
C TYR A 266 -15.30 -0.66 -4.60
N VAL A 267 -16.16 -1.25 -5.45
CA VAL A 267 -15.84 -1.52 -6.86
C VAL A 267 -15.47 -0.21 -7.58
N ALA A 268 -16.14 0.90 -7.23
CA ALA A 268 -15.82 2.21 -7.80
C ALA A 268 -14.38 2.67 -7.47
N LEU A 269 -13.84 2.32 -6.29
CA LEU A 269 -12.45 2.54 -5.95
C LEU A 269 -11.52 1.84 -6.95
N GLY A 270 -11.77 0.55 -7.23
CA GLY A 270 -11.00 -0.23 -8.21
C GLY A 270 -11.09 0.35 -9.62
N VAL A 271 -12.29 0.77 -10.06
CA VAL A 271 -12.47 1.45 -11.37
C VAL A 271 -11.67 2.76 -11.40
N GLY A 272 -11.68 3.53 -10.31
CA GLY A 272 -10.86 4.74 -10.14
C GLY A 272 -9.36 4.43 -10.28
N THR A 273 -8.88 3.38 -9.61
CA THR A 273 -7.47 2.94 -9.66
C THR A 273 -7.05 2.54 -11.08
N ILE A 274 -7.86 1.76 -11.80
CA ILE A 274 -7.59 1.38 -13.19
C ILE A 274 -7.55 2.62 -14.09
N SER A 275 -8.54 3.50 -13.99
CA SER A 275 -8.57 4.73 -14.80
C SER A 275 -7.39 5.64 -14.49
N GLY A 276 -7.01 5.76 -13.22
CA GLY A 276 -5.79 6.45 -12.78
C GLY A 276 -4.51 5.86 -13.40
N SER A 277 -4.41 4.54 -13.46
CA SER A 277 -3.28 3.85 -14.12
C SER A 277 -3.25 4.06 -15.63
N ALA A 278 -4.40 4.00 -16.29
CA ALA A 278 -4.52 4.16 -17.74
C ALA A 278 -4.22 5.59 -18.21
N PHE A 279 -4.68 6.58 -17.48
CA PHE A 279 -4.56 7.99 -17.86
C PHE A 279 -3.46 8.75 -17.14
N GLY A 280 -3.01 8.27 -15.97
CA GLY A 280 -2.07 8.97 -15.09
C GLY A 280 -0.75 9.33 -15.77
N ASN A 281 -0.17 8.39 -16.53
CA ASN A 281 1.06 8.66 -17.28
C ASN A 281 0.85 9.75 -18.36
N ARG A 282 -0.27 9.73 -19.07
CA ARG A 282 -0.60 10.77 -20.07
C ARG A 282 -0.77 12.14 -19.43
N ILE A 283 -1.43 12.19 -18.27
CA ILE A 283 -1.61 13.43 -17.49
C ILE A 283 -0.26 13.95 -17.01
N SER A 284 0.57 13.08 -16.44
CA SER A 284 1.91 13.43 -15.97
C SER A 284 2.82 13.93 -17.09
N MET A 285 2.76 13.32 -18.29
CA MET A 285 3.52 13.77 -19.45
C MET A 285 3.03 15.12 -20.02
N ARG A 286 1.71 15.38 -19.99
CA ARG A 286 1.15 16.63 -20.56
C ARG A 286 1.31 17.83 -19.63
N LEU A 287 1.06 17.65 -18.33
CA LEU A 287 1.12 18.73 -17.35
C LEU A 287 2.53 18.92 -16.77
N GLY A 288 3.33 17.88 -16.82
CA GLY A 288 4.56 17.72 -16.07
C GLY A 288 4.34 17.03 -14.71
N PRO A 289 5.37 16.33 -14.18
CA PRO A 289 5.21 15.52 -12.97
C PRO A 289 4.91 16.36 -11.71
N GLY A 290 5.44 17.55 -11.56
CA GLY A 290 5.14 18.41 -10.42
C GLY A 290 3.68 18.86 -10.38
N PRO A 291 3.15 19.54 -11.43
CA PRO A 291 1.73 19.88 -11.52
C PRO A 291 0.77 18.69 -11.44
N ALA A 292 1.13 17.52 -12.02
CA ALA A 292 0.32 16.31 -11.92
C ALA A 292 0.22 15.78 -10.47
N LEU A 293 1.32 15.91 -9.71
CA LEU A 293 1.33 15.58 -8.27
C LEU A 293 0.38 16.51 -7.48
N VAL A 294 0.39 17.80 -7.76
CA VAL A 294 -0.52 18.75 -7.11
C VAL A 294 -1.97 18.48 -7.50
N LEU A 295 -2.24 18.18 -8.78
CA LEU A 295 -3.57 17.79 -9.24
C LEU A 295 -4.09 16.57 -8.52
N SER A 296 -3.23 15.58 -8.24
CA SER A 296 -3.63 14.36 -7.51
C SER A 296 -4.11 14.68 -6.08
N PHE A 297 -3.45 15.60 -5.36
CA PHE A 297 -3.93 16.07 -4.06
C PHE A 297 -5.28 16.78 -4.15
N GLY A 298 -5.48 17.60 -5.18
CA GLY A 298 -6.76 18.29 -5.45
C GLY A 298 -7.90 17.31 -5.72
N ILE A 299 -7.66 16.25 -6.51
CA ILE A 299 -8.65 15.21 -6.80
C ILE A 299 -8.98 14.43 -5.52
N CYS A 300 -8.00 14.03 -4.73
CA CYS A 300 -8.23 13.37 -3.44
C CYS A 300 -9.01 14.28 -2.46
N SER A 301 -8.70 15.58 -2.45
CA SER A 301 -9.48 16.55 -1.67
C SER A 301 -10.95 16.58 -2.09
N ALA A 302 -11.21 16.74 -3.40
CA ALA A 302 -12.56 16.75 -3.95
C ALA A 302 -13.31 15.45 -3.62
N ALA A 303 -12.62 14.30 -3.65
CA ALA A 303 -13.19 13.02 -3.25
C ALA A 303 -13.72 13.08 -1.81
N TRP A 304 -12.89 13.45 -0.84
CA TRP A 304 -13.33 13.47 0.57
C TRP A 304 -14.38 14.55 0.84
N LEU A 305 -14.34 15.69 0.15
CA LEU A 305 -15.37 16.71 0.23
C LEU A 305 -16.72 16.22 -0.32
N CYS A 306 -16.74 15.42 -1.41
CA CYS A 306 -17.94 14.76 -1.88
C CYS A 306 -18.55 13.85 -0.81
N GLY A 307 -17.74 13.07 -0.11
CA GLY A 307 -18.22 12.26 1.01
C GLY A 307 -18.74 13.09 2.19
N ALA A 308 -18.07 14.20 2.51
CA ALA A 308 -18.47 15.06 3.62
C ALA A 308 -19.86 15.70 3.43
N VAL A 309 -20.23 16.06 2.19
CA VAL A 309 -21.52 16.68 1.86
C VAL A 309 -22.62 15.67 1.54
N ALA A 310 -22.32 14.37 1.52
CA ALA A 310 -23.25 13.33 1.12
C ALA A 310 -24.46 13.25 2.08
N PRO A 311 -25.70 13.47 1.64
CA PRO A 311 -26.89 13.36 2.48
C PRO A 311 -27.25 11.88 2.75
N ALA A 312 -28.06 11.62 3.77
CA ALA A 312 -28.53 10.27 4.12
C ALA A 312 -29.68 9.79 3.20
N ASN A 313 -29.42 9.72 1.90
CA ASN A 313 -30.37 9.29 0.87
C ASN A 313 -29.62 8.71 -0.35
N ALA A 314 -30.35 8.36 -1.43
CA ALA A 314 -29.76 7.81 -2.66
C ALA A 314 -28.71 8.74 -3.31
N VAL A 315 -28.87 10.07 -3.21
CA VAL A 315 -27.87 11.04 -3.70
C VAL A 315 -26.58 10.90 -2.91
N GLY A 316 -26.68 10.71 -1.58
CA GLY A 316 -25.51 10.50 -0.73
C GLY A 316 -24.76 9.21 -1.06
N VAL A 317 -25.47 8.14 -1.41
CA VAL A 317 -24.83 6.89 -1.91
C VAL A 317 -24.08 7.17 -3.22
N GLY A 318 -24.70 7.92 -4.15
CA GLY A 318 -24.02 8.34 -5.39
C GLY A 318 -22.76 9.17 -5.14
N LEU A 319 -22.81 10.11 -4.18
CA LEU A 319 -21.64 10.90 -3.77
C LEU A 319 -20.57 10.06 -3.09
N PHE A 320 -20.94 9.04 -2.31
CA PHE A 320 -20.00 8.11 -1.71
C PHE A 320 -19.30 7.25 -2.77
N VAL A 321 -20.04 6.78 -3.77
CA VAL A 321 -19.46 6.07 -4.93
C VAL A 321 -18.50 6.99 -5.71
N ALA A 322 -18.90 8.24 -5.97
CA ALA A 322 -18.05 9.24 -6.62
C ALA A 322 -16.79 9.54 -5.79
N MET A 323 -16.92 9.62 -4.47
CA MET A 323 -15.78 9.78 -3.54
C MET A 323 -14.77 8.65 -3.74
N LEU A 324 -15.22 7.39 -3.73
CA LEU A 324 -14.34 6.23 -3.87
C LEU A 324 -13.67 6.19 -5.25
N LEU A 325 -14.43 6.50 -6.32
CA LEU A 325 -13.90 6.56 -7.69
C LEU A 325 -12.84 7.65 -7.85
N LEU A 326 -13.15 8.87 -7.42
CA LEU A 326 -12.23 10.00 -7.48
C LEU A 326 -10.99 9.76 -6.63
N PHE A 327 -11.17 9.17 -5.44
CA PHE A 327 -10.05 8.83 -4.58
C PHE A 327 -9.13 7.79 -5.22
N GLY A 328 -9.69 6.70 -5.76
CA GLY A 328 -8.90 5.67 -6.48
C GLY A 328 -8.11 6.26 -7.64
N PHE A 329 -8.73 7.15 -8.43
CA PHE A 329 -8.07 7.85 -9.53
C PHE A 329 -6.95 8.76 -9.02
N GLY A 330 -7.24 9.63 -8.05
CA GLY A 330 -6.30 10.62 -7.51
C GLY A 330 -5.12 9.98 -6.81
N ALA A 331 -5.35 8.97 -5.98
CA ALA A 331 -4.30 8.23 -5.28
C ALA A 331 -3.37 7.49 -6.27
N THR A 332 -3.94 6.89 -7.32
CA THR A 332 -3.12 6.23 -8.36
C THR A 332 -2.30 7.23 -9.16
N LEU A 333 -2.90 8.37 -9.58
CA LEU A 333 -2.17 9.46 -10.24
C LEU A 333 -1.01 9.96 -9.38
N LEU A 334 -1.22 10.07 -8.06
CA LEU A 334 -0.18 10.42 -7.10
C LEU A 334 1.01 9.45 -7.20
N PHE A 335 0.75 8.14 -7.07
CA PHE A 335 1.83 7.16 -7.06
C PHE A 335 2.52 7.00 -8.41
N VAL A 336 1.77 7.02 -9.52
CA VAL A 336 2.31 6.98 -10.90
C VAL A 336 3.23 8.17 -11.17
N THR A 337 2.99 9.30 -10.53
CA THR A 337 3.80 10.51 -10.68
C THR A 337 4.95 10.57 -9.66
N PHE A 338 4.67 10.27 -8.40
CA PHE A 338 5.61 10.40 -7.29
C PHE A 338 6.79 9.42 -7.39
N ILE A 339 6.51 8.13 -7.73
CA ILE A 339 7.57 7.10 -7.73
C ILE A 339 8.65 7.38 -8.79
N PRO A 340 8.32 7.64 -10.08
CA PRO A 340 9.33 7.96 -11.08
C PRO A 340 10.07 9.27 -10.80
N LEU A 341 9.35 10.29 -10.30
CA LEU A 341 9.95 11.59 -10.00
C LEU A 341 10.98 11.46 -8.86
N ARG A 342 10.66 10.70 -7.81
CA ARG A 342 11.58 10.39 -6.72
C ARG A 342 12.82 9.62 -7.20
N GLN A 343 12.61 8.63 -8.09
CA GLN A 343 13.71 7.84 -8.64
C GLN A 343 14.62 8.68 -9.55
N ALA A 344 14.04 9.57 -10.35
CA ALA A 344 14.79 10.42 -11.28
C ALA A 344 15.79 11.35 -10.58
N VAL A 345 15.46 11.86 -9.39
CA VAL A 345 16.35 12.76 -8.62
C VAL A 345 17.40 12.01 -7.78
N THR A 346 17.36 10.68 -7.75
CA THR A 346 18.21 9.87 -6.87
C THR A 346 19.26 9.13 -7.67
N PRO A 347 20.56 9.22 -7.28
CA PRO A 347 21.62 8.43 -7.89
C PRO A 347 21.34 6.93 -7.80
N PRO A 348 21.68 6.12 -8.83
CA PRO A 348 21.34 4.69 -8.86
C PRO A 348 21.82 3.89 -7.65
N HIS A 349 23.04 4.14 -7.15
CA HIS A 349 23.63 3.46 -5.99
C HIS A 349 22.94 3.82 -4.67
N PHE A 350 22.16 4.93 -4.62
CA PHE A 350 21.48 5.44 -3.43
C PHE A 350 19.97 5.12 -3.41
N LEU A 351 19.42 4.58 -4.51
CA LEU A 351 17.97 4.32 -4.68
C LEU A 351 17.36 3.47 -3.55
N GLY A 352 18.05 2.43 -3.10
CA GLY A 352 17.55 1.55 -2.04
C GLY A 352 17.39 2.29 -0.70
N ARG A 353 18.45 2.98 -0.25
CA ARG A 353 18.46 3.76 1.00
C ARG A 353 17.40 4.86 0.98
N MET A 354 17.36 5.64 -0.10
CA MET A 354 16.39 6.71 -0.30
C MET A 354 14.94 6.16 -0.30
N THR A 355 14.69 5.08 -1.03
CA THR A 355 13.34 4.50 -1.14
C THR A 355 12.80 4.09 0.22
N THR A 356 13.61 3.40 1.03
CA THR A 356 13.22 2.96 2.38
C THR A 356 13.00 4.16 3.30
N THR A 357 13.91 5.14 3.29
CA THR A 357 13.81 6.35 4.12
C THR A 357 12.58 7.17 3.78
N VAL A 358 12.34 7.45 2.49
CA VAL A 358 11.17 8.23 2.06
C VAL A 358 9.88 7.51 2.39
N ARG A 359 9.81 6.19 2.16
CA ARG A 359 8.63 5.39 2.51
C ARG A 359 8.32 5.45 4.00
N TRP A 360 9.36 5.37 4.84
CA TRP A 360 9.23 5.49 6.29
C TRP A 360 8.72 6.87 6.70
N LEU A 361 9.33 7.95 6.18
CA LEU A 361 8.91 9.32 6.45
C LEU A 361 7.45 9.59 6.07
N ILE A 362 7.00 9.03 4.95
CA ILE A 362 5.63 9.23 4.46
C ILE A 362 4.62 8.47 5.32
N LEU A 363 4.96 7.28 5.83
CA LEU A 363 4.02 6.44 6.58
C LEU A 363 3.96 6.74 8.08
N ILE A 364 4.94 7.41 8.68
CA ILE A 364 4.86 7.83 10.09
C ILE A 364 3.57 8.64 10.38
N PRO A 365 3.18 9.64 9.57
CA PRO A 365 1.97 10.41 9.84
C PRO A 365 0.66 9.64 9.63
N ALA A 366 0.70 8.44 9.04
CA ALA A 366 -0.49 7.62 8.85
C ALA A 366 -1.09 7.17 10.20
N VAL A 367 -0.25 6.81 11.18
CA VAL A 367 -0.69 6.39 12.52
C VAL A 367 -1.42 7.53 13.26
N PRO A 368 -0.81 8.71 13.47
CA PRO A 368 -1.55 9.84 14.06
C PRO A 368 -2.75 10.26 13.21
N GLY A 369 -2.70 10.13 11.87
CA GLY A 369 -3.83 10.38 11.00
C GLY A 369 -5.03 9.49 11.32
N ALA A 370 -4.81 8.18 11.47
CA ALA A 370 -5.86 7.23 11.85
C ALA A 370 -6.45 7.56 13.25
N LEU A 371 -5.60 7.86 14.22
CA LEU A 371 -6.05 8.22 15.57
C LEU A 371 -6.83 9.54 15.59
N LEU A 372 -6.36 10.56 14.87
CA LEU A 372 -7.08 11.84 14.71
C LEU A 372 -8.42 11.65 14.00
N GLY A 373 -8.45 10.82 12.96
CA GLY A 373 -9.70 10.50 12.25
C GLY A 373 -10.73 9.84 13.15
N GLY A 374 -10.30 8.89 13.97
CA GLY A 374 -11.13 8.25 14.99
C GLY A 374 -11.63 9.25 16.03
N PHE A 375 -10.73 10.08 16.56
CA PHE A 375 -11.06 11.09 17.57
C PHE A 375 -12.07 12.13 17.06
N ILE A 376 -11.85 12.71 15.88
CA ILE A 376 -12.78 13.67 15.26
C ILE A 376 -14.12 12.98 14.98
N GLY A 377 -14.09 11.74 14.46
CA GLY A 377 -15.28 10.97 14.13
C GLY A 377 -16.16 10.67 15.34
N GLU A 378 -15.57 10.48 16.51
CA GLU A 378 -16.29 10.19 17.77
C GLU A 378 -16.86 11.44 18.45
N HIS A 379 -16.05 12.51 18.56
CA HIS A 379 -16.42 13.68 19.35
C HIS A 379 -17.14 14.77 18.54
N ILE A 380 -16.87 14.85 17.23
CA ILE A 380 -17.41 15.91 16.37
C ILE A 380 -18.38 15.30 15.35
N GLY A 381 -18.02 14.13 14.77
CA GLY A 381 -18.86 13.38 13.86
C GLY A 381 -18.15 12.91 12.59
N LEU A 382 -18.66 11.84 11.99
CA LEU A 382 -18.05 11.15 10.84
C LEU A 382 -17.88 12.07 9.61
N ARG A 383 -18.85 12.96 9.37
CA ARG A 383 -18.82 13.94 8.26
C ARG A 383 -17.70 14.95 8.44
N TYR A 384 -17.47 15.39 9.67
CA TYR A 384 -16.42 16.37 9.98
C TYR A 384 -15.03 15.78 9.82
N THR A 385 -14.87 14.48 10.00
CA THR A 385 -13.59 13.80 9.68
C THR A 385 -13.30 13.83 8.18
N LEU A 386 -14.31 13.53 7.34
CA LEU A 386 -14.17 13.63 5.88
C LEU A 386 -13.92 15.07 5.45
N LEU A 387 -14.62 16.03 6.07
CA LEU A 387 -14.42 17.47 5.83
C LEU A 387 -13.01 17.91 6.21
N PHE A 388 -12.53 17.51 7.39
CA PHE A 388 -11.16 17.76 7.84
C PHE A 388 -10.13 17.22 6.83
N SER A 389 -10.27 15.96 6.42
CA SER A 389 -9.38 15.34 5.43
C SER A 389 -9.42 16.07 4.09
N GLY A 390 -10.62 16.44 3.63
CA GLY A 390 -10.84 17.17 2.37
C GLY A 390 -10.24 18.56 2.40
N LEU A 391 -10.52 19.37 3.43
CA LEU A 391 -10.01 20.72 3.57
C LEU A 391 -8.49 20.76 3.77
N THR A 392 -7.95 19.86 4.58
CA THR A 392 -6.50 19.77 4.78
C THR A 392 -5.78 19.36 3.48
N ALA A 393 -6.35 18.42 2.71
CA ALA A 393 -5.80 18.06 1.40
C ALA A 393 -5.97 19.18 0.35
N LEU A 394 -7.03 19.99 0.43
CA LEU A 394 -7.19 21.18 -0.40
C LEU A 394 -6.11 22.22 -0.08
N LEU A 395 -5.93 22.51 1.20
CA LEU A 395 -4.86 23.40 1.65
C LEU A 395 -3.49 22.88 1.20
N LEU A 396 -3.25 21.59 1.33
CA LEU A 396 -2.03 20.95 0.83
C LEU A 396 -1.86 21.17 -0.68
N ALA A 397 -2.90 20.95 -1.48
CA ALA A 397 -2.85 21.17 -2.93
C ALA A 397 -2.53 22.63 -3.27
N VAL A 398 -3.16 23.59 -2.58
CA VAL A 398 -2.90 25.04 -2.76
C VAL A 398 -1.47 25.39 -2.36
N LEU A 399 -1.00 24.94 -1.20
CA LEU A 399 0.35 25.20 -0.73
C LEU A 399 1.41 24.54 -1.64
N ALA A 400 1.15 23.32 -2.09
CA ALA A 400 2.02 22.61 -3.03
C ALA A 400 2.09 23.33 -4.40
N TRP A 401 0.96 23.87 -4.88
CA TRP A 401 0.94 24.70 -6.10
C TRP A 401 1.75 25.99 -5.96
N ARG A 402 1.78 26.57 -4.76
CA ARG A 402 2.60 27.77 -4.48
C ARG A 402 4.10 27.50 -4.41
N GLN A 403 4.51 26.23 -4.30
CA GLN A 403 5.93 25.86 -4.30
C GLN A 403 6.52 25.95 -5.72
N PRO A 404 7.46 26.88 -5.99
CA PRO A 404 8.02 27.05 -7.33
C PRO A 404 8.67 25.78 -7.85
N ILE A 405 9.26 25.00 -6.96
CA ILE A 405 9.95 23.75 -7.30
C ILE A 405 8.99 22.69 -7.87
N LEU A 406 7.78 22.54 -7.32
CA LEU A 406 6.78 21.61 -7.85
C LEU A 406 6.15 22.15 -9.13
N ARG A 407 5.79 23.43 -9.13
CA ARG A 407 5.18 24.06 -10.31
C ARG A 407 6.13 24.09 -11.51
N GLY A 408 7.43 24.27 -11.26
CA GLY A 408 8.47 24.32 -12.29
C GLY A 408 8.92 22.96 -12.82
N THR A 409 8.65 21.86 -12.09
CA THR A 409 9.06 20.51 -12.50
C THR A 409 8.12 19.98 -13.59
N ARG A 410 8.37 20.36 -14.83
CA ARG A 410 7.58 19.94 -16.01
C ARG A 410 8.15 18.74 -16.76
N THR A 411 9.41 18.41 -16.52
CA THR A 411 10.11 17.22 -17.04
C THR A 411 10.75 16.46 -15.90
N LEU A 412 11.11 15.21 -16.11
CA LEU A 412 11.86 14.45 -15.13
C LEU A 412 13.26 15.08 -14.98
N PRO A 413 13.65 15.48 -13.77
CA PRO A 413 14.95 16.09 -13.53
C PRO A 413 16.10 15.07 -13.62
N TRP A 414 17.33 15.56 -13.80
CA TRP A 414 18.53 14.73 -13.66
C TRP A 414 18.79 14.39 -12.20
N PRO A 415 19.49 13.25 -11.93
CA PRO A 415 19.86 12.88 -10.56
C PRO A 415 20.65 13.99 -9.87
N ALA A 416 20.33 14.22 -8.59
CA ALA A 416 21.13 15.11 -7.75
C ALA A 416 22.56 14.55 -7.57
N PRO A 417 23.59 15.39 -7.33
CA PRO A 417 24.92 14.90 -7.02
C PRO A 417 24.89 13.98 -5.79
N ALA A 418 25.69 12.93 -5.85
CA ALA A 418 25.82 12.01 -4.73
C ALA A 418 26.37 12.74 -3.48
N PRO A 419 25.96 12.31 -2.27
CA PRO A 419 26.63 12.78 -1.05
C PRO A 419 28.13 12.50 -1.12
N VAL A 420 28.96 13.46 -0.71
CA VAL A 420 30.42 13.44 -0.83
C VAL A 420 31.05 12.22 -0.14
N ASP A 421 30.37 11.66 0.86
CA ASP A 421 30.85 10.48 1.63
C ASP A 421 30.62 9.12 0.93
N ASP A 422 29.96 9.10 -0.23
CA ASP A 422 29.59 7.86 -0.96
C ASP A 422 30.24 7.77 -2.37
N GLU A 423 31.26 8.60 -2.67
CA GLU A 423 32.07 8.38 -3.87
C GLU A 423 32.78 7.02 -3.75
N PRO A 424 32.62 6.11 -4.71
CA PRO A 424 33.42 4.89 -4.70
C PRO A 424 34.87 5.29 -4.68
N PRO A 425 35.75 4.63 -3.89
CA PRO A 425 37.15 4.93 -3.91
C PRO A 425 37.61 4.94 -5.38
N GLY A 426 38.15 6.08 -5.80
CA GLY A 426 38.71 6.22 -7.15
C GLY A 426 39.62 5.03 -7.46
N PRO A 427 39.76 4.63 -8.72
CA PRO A 427 40.65 3.54 -9.05
C PRO A 427 42.01 3.86 -8.40
N GLU A 428 42.41 3.02 -7.45
CA GLU A 428 43.76 3.11 -6.85
C GLU A 428 44.74 3.24 -8.02
N SER A 429 45.40 4.38 -8.10
CA SER A 429 46.50 4.57 -9.01
C SER A 429 47.54 3.49 -8.63
N GLY A 430 47.50 2.38 -9.35
CA GLY A 430 48.46 1.33 -9.20
C GLY A 430 49.88 1.91 -9.26
N PRO A 431 50.80 1.37 -8.50
CA PRO A 431 52.18 1.87 -8.49
C PRO A 431 52.70 1.86 -9.93
N GLY A 432 53.11 3.05 -10.40
CA GLY A 432 53.64 3.24 -11.74
C GLY A 432 54.78 2.24 -12.04
N GLU A 433 54.51 1.38 -13.01
CA GLU A 433 55.57 0.65 -13.69
C GLU A 433 56.41 1.67 -14.49
N TYR A 434 57.47 2.14 -13.85
CA TYR A 434 58.63 2.67 -14.61
C TYR A 434 59.30 1.49 -15.31
N LEU A 435 59.09 1.35 -16.58
CA LEU A 435 59.96 0.56 -17.45
C LEU A 435 61.06 1.45 -18.02
N PRO A 436 62.30 0.94 -18.14
CA PRO A 436 63.48 1.68 -18.52
C PRO A 436 63.52 2.05 -20.00
#